data_ef87e38aa8c0a6e745297ee46b74c3cf
#
_entry.id   ef87e38aa8c0a6e745297ee46b74c3cf
#
_cell.length_a   1.000
_cell.length_b   1.000
_cell.length_c   1.000
_cell.angle_alpha   90.00
_cell.angle_beta   90.00
_cell.angle_gamma   90.00
#
_symmetry.space_group_name_H-M   'P 1'
#
loop_
_entity.id
_entity.type
_entity.pdbx_description
1 polymer ?
#
loop_
_entity_poly.entity_id
_entity_poly.type
_entity_poly.pdbx_seq_one_letter_code
_entity_poly.pdbx_strand_id
1 'polypeptide(L)'
;MVHMFTDDECWEIMQRRDARFDGVFYVGVHTTHIYCRPSCTARPLRKNVQFYASSRAAQQAGLRACKRCHPDTISPEIRAIHTVCRYLETMPDSPDLATIAMQVGYSTFHLIRLCKSHLGVTPKQYSVMLRRQRMRAALQRHESVGNATFDTGFNSLTAMYADAPLGMSPRIYRQGGRGMELHMCTLPSPFGLLVIVTSIHGLCFVGFAEDESDAQRIAHAEFPHAQLNVDSQASEIAQRVQSLLHTHPDHGDIPLDIKATAFQQRVWHALRAIPRGETRTYAQIAEAIAQPRAVRAVANACAHNPVALVIPCHRVTHQDAQRSGYRWSPSRKRAILAYEQEHAQTGGES
;
A
#
# COMPACT_ATOMS: atom_id res chain seq x y z
N MET A 1 5.74 -31.72 9.48
CA MET A 1 5.30 -30.36 9.11
C MET A 1 6.49 -29.46 9.37
N VAL A 2 7.06 -28.87 8.34
CA VAL A 2 8.26 -28.05 8.48
C VAL A 2 7.79 -26.70 9.04
N HIS A 3 8.13 -26.39 10.29
CA HIS A 3 7.95 -25.06 10.84
C HIS A 3 8.87 -24.11 10.06
N MET A 4 8.33 -23.02 9.57
CA MET A 4 9.05 -21.97 8.85
C MET A 4 10.05 -21.22 9.77
N PHE A 5 9.93 -21.42 11.09
CA PHE A 5 10.74 -20.87 12.16
C PHE A 5 11.03 -21.95 13.19
N THR A 6 12.21 -21.87 13.78
CA THR A 6 12.55 -22.63 14.98
C THR A 6 11.75 -22.13 16.18
N ASP A 7 11.60 -22.97 17.20
CA ASP A 7 10.92 -22.58 18.44
C ASP A 7 11.57 -21.37 19.13
N ASP A 8 12.88 -21.20 18.97
CA ASP A 8 13.60 -20.05 19.55
C ASP A 8 13.32 -18.76 18.77
N GLU A 9 13.27 -18.82 17.45
CA GLU A 9 12.84 -17.68 16.63
C GLU A 9 11.39 -17.28 16.94
N CYS A 10 10.48 -18.24 17.06
CA CYS A 10 9.10 -18.00 17.46
C CYS A 10 9.02 -17.34 18.85
N TRP A 11 9.87 -17.78 19.78
CA TRP A 11 9.94 -17.21 21.12
C TRP A 11 10.41 -15.76 21.11
N GLU A 12 11.47 -15.43 20.37
CA GLU A 12 11.94 -14.06 20.22
C GLU A 12 10.88 -13.14 19.58
N ILE A 13 10.21 -13.62 18.53
CA ILE A 13 9.12 -12.90 17.87
C ILE A 13 8.00 -12.59 18.86
N MET A 14 7.60 -13.59 19.67
CA MET A 14 6.58 -13.43 20.71
C MET A 14 7.02 -12.43 21.79
N GLN A 15 8.27 -12.45 22.23
CA GLN A 15 8.80 -11.52 23.21
C GLN A 15 8.74 -10.07 22.72
N ARG A 16 9.07 -9.85 21.44
CA ARG A 16 8.97 -8.54 20.76
C ARG A 16 7.51 -8.15 20.46
N ARG A 17 6.57 -9.07 20.64
CA ARG A 17 5.15 -8.89 20.30
C ARG A 17 4.94 -8.41 18.87
N ASP A 18 5.64 -9.02 17.95
CA ASP A 18 5.65 -8.59 16.57
C ASP A 18 4.36 -9.03 15.86
N ALA A 19 3.44 -8.07 15.66
CA ALA A 19 2.15 -8.33 15.03
C ALA A 19 2.24 -8.75 13.56
N ARG A 20 3.41 -8.60 12.92
CA ARG A 20 3.62 -9.07 11.55
C ARG A 20 3.51 -10.59 11.43
N PHE A 21 3.65 -11.28 12.56
CA PHE A 21 3.59 -12.75 12.65
C PHE A 21 2.23 -13.26 13.16
N ASP A 22 1.26 -12.36 13.37
CA ASP A 22 -0.09 -12.76 13.76
C ASP A 22 -0.73 -13.59 12.63
N GLY A 23 -1.16 -14.81 12.96
CA GLY A 23 -1.70 -15.75 11.99
C GLY A 23 -0.66 -16.58 11.22
N VAL A 24 0.63 -16.31 11.40
CA VAL A 24 1.72 -17.13 10.83
C VAL A 24 1.99 -18.35 11.69
N PHE A 25 2.01 -18.15 13.01
CA PHE A 25 2.03 -19.21 14.01
C PHE A 25 1.21 -18.80 15.23
N TYR A 26 0.99 -19.72 16.13
CA TYR A 26 0.21 -19.54 17.33
C TYR A 26 0.99 -19.96 18.55
N VAL A 27 0.82 -19.22 19.65
CA VAL A 27 1.49 -19.44 20.92
C VAL A 27 0.55 -20.19 21.84
N GLY A 28 0.74 -21.49 22.01
CA GLY A 28 -0.03 -22.29 22.96
C GLY A 28 0.59 -22.25 24.36
N VAL A 29 -0.23 -22.02 25.38
CA VAL A 29 0.19 -22.01 26.78
C VAL A 29 -0.49 -23.19 27.48
N HIS A 30 0.26 -24.25 27.75
CA HIS A 30 -0.27 -25.50 28.27
C HIS A 30 -0.89 -25.37 29.67
N THR A 31 -0.35 -24.51 30.53
CA THR A 31 -0.87 -24.32 31.89
C THR A 31 -2.26 -23.69 31.95
N THR A 32 -2.65 -22.93 30.89
CA THR A 32 -3.94 -22.26 30.81
C THR A 32 -4.86 -22.85 29.74
N HIS A 33 -4.35 -23.80 28.96
CA HIS A 33 -5.02 -24.35 27.79
C HIS A 33 -5.53 -23.28 26.82
N ILE A 34 -4.72 -22.21 26.59
CA ILE A 34 -5.06 -21.08 25.73
C ILE A 34 -4.02 -20.94 24.62
N TYR A 35 -4.48 -20.71 23.39
CA TYR A 35 -3.59 -20.25 22.33
C TYR A 35 -3.84 -18.78 21.98
N CYS A 36 -2.75 -18.10 21.68
CA CYS A 36 -2.67 -16.68 21.43
C CYS A 36 -2.01 -16.36 20.10
N ARG A 37 -2.16 -15.13 19.65
CA ARG A 37 -1.31 -14.54 18.58
C ARG A 37 0.08 -14.23 19.14
N PRO A 38 1.13 -14.20 18.31
CA PRO A 38 2.46 -13.69 18.70
C PRO A 38 2.45 -12.31 19.34
N SER A 39 1.60 -11.40 18.86
CA SER A 39 1.47 -10.04 19.41
C SER A 39 0.70 -9.92 20.71
N CYS A 40 0.18 -11.02 21.26
CA CYS A 40 -0.62 -10.99 22.49
C CYS A 40 0.17 -10.41 23.66
N THR A 41 -0.51 -9.64 24.52
CA THR A 41 0.10 -9.05 25.74
C THR A 41 0.35 -10.05 26.87
N ALA A 42 -0.03 -11.32 26.69
CA ALA A 42 0.28 -12.39 27.64
C ALA A 42 1.79 -12.54 27.84
N ARG A 43 2.21 -12.95 29.04
CA ARG A 43 3.62 -13.17 29.40
C ARG A 43 3.80 -14.59 29.98
N PRO A 44 3.64 -15.63 29.17
CA PRO A 44 3.87 -17.00 29.66
C PRO A 44 5.36 -17.23 29.90
N LEU A 45 5.68 -18.18 30.76
CA LEU A 45 7.04 -18.69 30.90
C LEU A 45 7.39 -19.60 29.72
N ARG A 46 8.63 -19.51 29.20
CA ARG A 46 9.09 -20.30 28.04
C ARG A 46 8.80 -21.80 28.16
N LYS A 47 9.02 -22.38 29.34
CA LYS A 47 8.77 -23.80 29.63
C LYS A 47 7.32 -24.24 29.46
N ASN A 48 6.37 -23.31 29.45
CA ASN A 48 4.92 -23.58 29.34
C ASN A 48 4.38 -23.31 27.94
N VAL A 49 5.27 -22.91 27.01
CA VAL A 49 4.88 -22.47 25.65
C VAL A 49 5.29 -23.51 24.61
N GLN A 50 4.36 -23.79 23.72
CA GLN A 50 4.58 -24.53 22.48
C GLN A 50 4.03 -23.73 21.31
N PHE A 51 4.68 -23.82 20.16
CA PHE A 51 4.28 -23.08 18.97
C PHE A 51 3.54 -24.01 17.99
N TYR A 52 2.50 -23.46 17.36
CA TYR A 52 1.63 -24.19 16.45
C TYR A 52 1.55 -23.47 15.10
N ALA A 53 1.65 -24.19 14.00
CA ALA A 53 1.60 -23.64 12.65
C ALA A 53 0.20 -23.13 12.27
N SER A 54 -0.86 -23.53 12.97
CA SER A 54 -2.22 -23.09 12.70
C SER A 54 -3.07 -23.09 13.98
N SER A 55 -4.14 -22.29 13.98
CA SER A 55 -5.15 -22.32 15.05
C SER A 55 -5.77 -23.70 15.18
N ARG A 56 -5.99 -24.40 14.06
CA ARG A 56 -6.53 -25.76 14.06
C ARG A 56 -5.59 -26.76 14.77
N ALA A 57 -4.28 -26.66 14.55
CA ALA A 57 -3.32 -27.50 15.24
C ALA A 57 -3.32 -27.24 16.77
N ALA A 58 -3.44 -25.96 17.18
CA ALA A 58 -3.57 -25.61 18.59
C ALA A 58 -4.87 -26.14 19.20
N GLN A 59 -5.99 -26.06 18.47
CA GLN A 59 -7.28 -26.63 18.91
C GLN A 59 -7.24 -28.15 19.03
N GLN A 60 -6.60 -28.83 18.07
CA GLN A 60 -6.41 -30.28 18.14
C GLN A 60 -5.54 -30.73 19.34
N ALA A 61 -4.64 -29.85 19.79
CA ALA A 61 -3.87 -30.04 21.03
C ALA A 61 -4.66 -29.70 22.30
N GLY A 62 -5.98 -29.48 22.22
CA GLY A 62 -6.86 -29.19 23.35
C GLY A 62 -6.81 -27.75 23.88
N LEU A 63 -6.25 -26.82 23.09
CA LEU A 63 -6.19 -25.41 23.49
C LEU A 63 -7.40 -24.64 22.96
N ARG A 64 -7.88 -23.66 23.72
CA ARG A 64 -8.94 -22.74 23.32
C ARG A 64 -8.39 -21.36 22.93
N ALA A 65 -9.11 -20.65 22.08
CA ALA A 65 -8.76 -19.30 21.66
C ALA A 65 -8.70 -18.30 22.83
N CYS A 66 -7.71 -17.44 22.82
CA CYS A 66 -7.59 -16.37 23.80
C CYS A 66 -8.68 -15.31 23.59
N LYS A 67 -9.49 -15.05 24.63
CA LYS A 67 -10.55 -14.03 24.61
C LYS A 67 -10.04 -12.59 24.54
N ARG A 68 -8.75 -12.34 24.82
CA ARG A 68 -8.13 -11.01 24.76
C ARG A 68 -7.63 -10.64 23.36
N CYS A 69 -6.95 -11.57 22.69
CA CYS A 69 -6.35 -11.29 21.38
C CYS A 69 -7.18 -11.83 20.21
N HIS A 70 -8.21 -12.62 20.46
CA HIS A 70 -9.08 -13.21 19.43
C HIS A 70 -8.30 -13.79 18.25
N PRO A 71 -7.48 -14.84 18.44
CA PRO A 71 -6.54 -15.31 17.43
C PRO A 71 -7.21 -15.83 16.16
N ASP A 72 -8.48 -16.20 16.23
CA ASP A 72 -9.25 -16.75 15.10
C ASP A 72 -9.92 -15.69 14.21
N THR A 73 -9.82 -14.42 14.58
CA THR A 73 -10.47 -13.34 13.80
C THR A 73 -9.75 -13.00 12.47
N ILE A 74 -8.54 -13.52 12.25
CA ILE A 74 -7.81 -13.34 10.99
C ILE A 74 -8.16 -14.50 10.05
N SER A 75 -8.74 -14.17 8.88
CA SER A 75 -9.08 -15.19 7.90
C SER A 75 -7.82 -15.93 7.41
N PRO A 76 -7.95 -17.22 6.99
CA PRO A 76 -6.83 -17.96 6.40
C PRO A 76 -6.20 -17.26 5.19
N GLU A 77 -7.01 -16.55 4.42
CA GLU A 77 -6.60 -15.78 3.24
C GLU A 77 -5.72 -14.60 3.62
N ILE A 78 -6.12 -13.82 4.62
CA ILE A 78 -5.32 -12.71 5.13
C ILE A 78 -4.00 -13.22 5.72
N ARG A 79 -4.00 -14.37 6.39
CA ARG A 79 -2.76 -15.01 6.86
C ARG A 79 -1.82 -15.37 5.72
N ALA A 80 -2.36 -15.97 4.66
CA ALA A 80 -1.57 -16.31 3.48
C ALA A 80 -0.92 -15.07 2.86
N ILE A 81 -1.69 -13.99 2.71
CA ILE A 81 -1.18 -12.72 2.18
C ILE A 81 -0.07 -12.13 3.06
N HIS A 82 -0.24 -12.13 4.38
CA HIS A 82 0.83 -11.71 5.31
C HIS A 82 2.12 -12.50 5.11
N THR A 83 1.98 -13.83 5.01
CA THR A 83 3.12 -14.72 4.80
C THR A 83 3.83 -14.41 3.49
N VAL A 84 3.07 -14.23 2.40
CA VAL A 84 3.63 -13.85 1.09
C VAL A 84 4.37 -12.51 1.15
N CYS A 85 3.73 -11.48 1.68
CA CYS A 85 4.34 -10.15 1.78
C CYS A 85 5.66 -10.20 2.56
N ARG A 86 5.64 -10.84 3.74
CA ARG A 86 6.83 -10.98 4.56
C ARG A 86 7.93 -11.76 3.85
N TYR A 87 7.60 -12.87 3.20
CA TYR A 87 8.57 -13.68 2.48
C TYR A 87 9.28 -12.87 1.39
N LEU A 88 8.52 -12.09 0.62
CA LEU A 88 9.05 -11.21 -0.40
C LEU A 88 9.82 -10.00 0.16
N GLU A 89 9.49 -9.56 1.37
CA GLU A 89 10.19 -8.46 2.07
C GLU A 89 11.53 -8.90 2.67
N THR A 90 11.64 -10.15 3.14
CA THR A 90 12.84 -10.65 3.82
C THR A 90 13.85 -11.30 2.89
N MET A 91 13.40 -11.88 1.77
CA MET A 91 14.27 -12.56 0.80
C MET A 91 14.65 -11.63 -0.35
N PRO A 92 15.95 -11.31 -0.55
CA PRO A 92 16.39 -10.47 -1.66
C PRO A 92 16.20 -11.16 -3.01
N ASP A 93 16.45 -12.45 -3.07
CA ASP A 93 16.18 -13.28 -4.25
C ASP A 93 14.75 -13.78 -4.17
N SER A 94 13.92 -13.39 -5.15
CA SER A 94 12.52 -13.84 -5.18
C SER A 94 12.44 -15.37 -5.20
N PRO A 95 11.93 -15.99 -4.13
CA PRO A 95 11.78 -17.44 -4.14
C PRO A 95 10.75 -17.83 -5.20
N ASP A 96 10.84 -19.07 -5.64
CA ASP A 96 9.84 -19.63 -6.54
C ASP A 96 8.45 -19.52 -5.92
N LEU A 97 7.51 -18.99 -6.70
CA LEU A 97 6.12 -18.80 -6.28
C LEU A 97 5.47 -20.12 -5.84
N ALA A 98 5.90 -21.26 -6.41
CA ALA A 98 5.42 -22.58 -6.01
C ALA A 98 5.81 -22.90 -4.56
N THR A 99 7.02 -22.56 -4.15
CA THR A 99 7.50 -22.72 -2.77
C THR A 99 6.65 -21.90 -1.79
N ILE A 100 6.37 -20.63 -2.10
CA ILE A 100 5.53 -19.79 -1.24
C ILE A 100 4.10 -20.35 -1.17
N ALA A 101 3.53 -20.75 -2.30
CA ALA A 101 2.18 -21.29 -2.38
C ALA A 101 2.04 -22.57 -1.54
N MET A 102 3.02 -23.45 -1.61
CA MET A 102 3.07 -24.69 -0.80
C MET A 102 3.10 -24.39 0.70
N GLN A 103 3.88 -23.38 1.11
CA GLN A 103 3.99 -23.00 2.53
C GLN A 103 2.68 -22.44 3.11
N VAL A 104 1.91 -21.72 2.30
CA VAL A 104 0.63 -21.16 2.75
C VAL A 104 -0.57 -22.08 2.51
N GLY A 105 -0.34 -23.27 1.91
CA GLY A 105 -1.37 -24.26 1.68
C GLY A 105 -2.32 -23.94 0.52
N TYR A 106 -1.88 -23.15 -0.45
CA TYR A 106 -2.66 -22.78 -1.65
C TYR A 106 -1.96 -23.21 -2.93
N SER A 107 -2.72 -23.36 -4.01
CA SER A 107 -2.12 -23.47 -5.34
C SER A 107 -1.56 -22.10 -5.79
N THR A 108 -0.55 -22.12 -6.65
CA THR A 108 0.05 -20.90 -7.24
C THR A 108 -0.99 -20.00 -7.89
N PHE A 109 -1.94 -20.58 -8.62
CA PHE A 109 -3.02 -19.83 -9.27
C PHE A 109 -3.94 -19.16 -8.24
N HIS A 110 -4.34 -19.88 -7.19
CA HIS A 110 -5.17 -19.33 -6.12
C HIS A 110 -4.44 -18.21 -5.39
N LEU A 111 -3.14 -18.40 -5.09
CA LEU A 111 -2.31 -17.39 -4.43
C LEU A 111 -2.19 -16.10 -5.24
N ILE A 112 -2.00 -16.21 -6.57
CA ILE A 112 -1.98 -15.04 -7.47
C ILE A 112 -3.31 -14.29 -7.41
N ARG A 113 -4.44 -15.00 -7.48
CA ARG A 113 -5.78 -14.41 -7.40
C ARG A 113 -6.02 -13.74 -6.05
N LEU A 114 -5.60 -14.39 -4.97
CA LEU A 114 -5.69 -13.86 -3.61
C LEU A 114 -4.87 -12.57 -3.44
N CYS A 115 -3.63 -12.56 -3.94
CA CYS A 115 -2.81 -11.36 -3.94
C CYS A 115 -3.44 -10.23 -4.76
N LYS A 116 -3.98 -10.54 -5.94
CA LYS A 116 -4.69 -9.54 -6.75
C LYS A 116 -5.90 -8.95 -6.03
N SER A 117 -6.72 -9.78 -5.37
CA SER A 117 -7.92 -9.31 -4.67
C SER A 117 -7.62 -8.49 -3.43
N HIS A 118 -6.57 -8.83 -2.66
CA HIS A 118 -6.24 -8.16 -1.39
C HIS A 118 -5.15 -7.10 -1.50
N LEU A 119 -4.20 -7.22 -2.44
CA LEU A 119 -3.09 -6.30 -2.62
C LEU A 119 -3.20 -5.47 -3.90
N GLY A 120 -4.11 -5.82 -4.81
CA GLY A 120 -4.22 -5.21 -6.13
C GLY A 120 -3.12 -5.61 -7.11
N VAL A 121 -2.12 -6.38 -6.67
CA VAL A 121 -0.94 -6.77 -7.45
C VAL A 121 -0.64 -8.25 -7.29
N THR A 122 0.01 -8.84 -8.29
CA THR A 122 0.51 -10.21 -8.17
C THR A 122 1.74 -10.28 -7.26
N PRO A 123 2.10 -11.46 -6.70
CA PRO A 123 3.34 -11.64 -5.94
C PRO A 123 4.60 -11.17 -6.72
N LYS A 124 4.66 -11.44 -8.02
CA LYS A 124 5.74 -10.98 -8.91
C LYS A 124 5.79 -9.45 -8.99
N GLN A 125 4.66 -8.80 -9.21
CA GLN A 125 4.59 -7.33 -9.21
C GLN A 125 5.01 -6.73 -7.87
N TYR A 126 4.57 -7.33 -6.76
CA TYR A 126 4.95 -6.91 -5.41
C TYR A 126 6.47 -7.04 -5.18
N SER A 127 7.08 -8.16 -5.58
CA SER A 127 8.53 -8.36 -5.53
C SER A 127 9.31 -7.31 -6.35
N VAL A 128 8.85 -7.01 -7.59
CA VAL A 128 9.44 -5.94 -8.42
C VAL A 128 9.36 -4.58 -7.71
N MET A 129 8.24 -4.27 -7.07
CA MET A 129 8.10 -3.02 -6.31
C MET A 129 9.04 -2.93 -5.12
N LEU A 130 9.27 -4.02 -4.39
CA LEU A 130 10.25 -4.07 -3.29
C LEU A 130 11.67 -3.85 -3.80
N ARG A 131 12.06 -4.50 -4.91
CA ARG A 131 13.36 -4.26 -5.55
C ARG A 131 13.53 -2.81 -5.97
N ARG A 132 12.49 -2.22 -6.57
CA ARG A 132 12.47 -0.78 -6.91
C ARG A 132 12.68 0.11 -5.69
N GLN A 133 12.03 -0.20 -4.57
CA GLN A 133 12.18 0.55 -3.33
C GLN A 133 13.62 0.46 -2.77
N ARG A 134 14.19 -0.75 -2.74
CA ARG A 134 15.59 -0.96 -2.31
C ARG A 134 16.57 -0.21 -3.20
N MET A 135 16.39 -0.29 -4.52
CA MET A 135 17.21 0.44 -5.49
C MET A 135 17.17 1.96 -5.24
N ARG A 136 15.97 2.53 -5.03
CA ARG A 136 15.84 3.96 -4.73
C ARG A 136 16.58 4.36 -3.46
N ALA A 137 16.47 3.56 -2.41
CA ALA A 137 17.16 3.80 -1.16
C ALA A 137 18.69 3.73 -1.32
N ALA A 138 19.20 2.76 -2.09
CA ALA A 138 20.62 2.64 -2.39
C ALA A 138 21.14 3.84 -3.20
N LEU A 139 20.41 4.27 -4.23
CA LEU A 139 20.78 5.44 -5.03
C LEU A 139 20.73 6.75 -4.24
N GLN A 140 19.81 6.88 -3.28
CA GLN A 140 19.75 8.06 -2.39
C GLN A 140 20.92 8.12 -1.43
N ARG A 141 21.54 6.99 -1.07
CA ARG A 141 22.79 6.93 -0.30
C ARG A 141 24.05 7.21 -1.13
N HIS A 142 23.87 7.68 -2.38
CA HIS A 142 24.97 7.97 -3.32
C HIS A 142 25.80 6.74 -3.73
N GLU A 143 25.24 5.55 -3.64
CA GLU A 143 25.89 4.33 -4.15
C GLU A 143 26.02 4.36 -5.67
N SER A 144 27.05 3.71 -6.21
CA SER A 144 27.15 3.56 -7.66
C SER A 144 25.99 2.75 -8.22
N VAL A 145 25.54 3.05 -9.43
CA VAL A 145 24.44 2.32 -10.08
C VAL A 145 24.75 0.83 -10.17
N GLY A 146 26.02 0.46 -10.41
CA GLY A 146 26.47 -0.94 -10.45
C GLY A 146 26.30 -1.64 -9.11
N ASN A 147 26.83 -1.06 -8.02
CA ASN A 147 26.72 -1.63 -6.68
C ASN A 147 25.24 -1.74 -6.26
N ALA A 148 24.47 -0.67 -6.42
CA ALA A 148 23.03 -0.66 -6.10
C ALA A 148 22.24 -1.73 -6.89
N THR A 149 22.65 -2.06 -8.11
CA THR A 149 22.00 -3.10 -8.92
C THR A 149 22.14 -4.47 -8.28
N PHE A 150 23.35 -4.86 -7.90
CA PHE A 150 23.59 -6.18 -7.31
C PHE A 150 23.05 -6.29 -5.90
N ASP A 151 23.22 -5.28 -5.07
CA ASP A 151 22.73 -5.26 -3.67
C ASP A 151 21.21 -5.30 -3.56
N THR A 152 20.51 -4.93 -4.62
CA THR A 152 19.03 -4.92 -4.65
C THR A 152 18.39 -6.14 -5.34
N GLY A 153 19.20 -7.15 -5.69
CA GLY A 153 18.74 -8.43 -6.24
C GLY A 153 18.42 -8.40 -7.74
N PHE A 154 19.09 -7.52 -8.50
CA PHE A 154 19.09 -7.59 -9.97
C PHE A 154 20.29 -8.37 -10.46
N ASN A 155 20.06 -9.36 -11.34
CA ASN A 155 21.11 -10.21 -11.86
C ASN A 155 22.04 -9.50 -12.89
N SER A 156 21.61 -8.35 -13.42
CA SER A 156 22.41 -7.54 -14.33
C SER A 156 21.86 -6.12 -14.48
N LEU A 157 22.68 -5.20 -14.93
CA LEU A 157 22.26 -3.84 -15.32
C LEU A 157 21.18 -3.90 -16.42
N THR A 158 21.32 -4.81 -17.39
CA THR A 158 20.33 -4.97 -18.46
C THR A 158 18.96 -5.41 -17.91
N ALA A 159 18.92 -6.35 -16.97
CA ALA A 159 17.68 -6.77 -16.31
C ALA A 159 17.05 -5.63 -15.50
N MET A 160 17.86 -4.82 -14.83
CA MET A 160 17.39 -3.63 -14.13
C MET A 160 16.74 -2.60 -15.06
N TYR A 161 17.35 -2.34 -16.22
CA TYR A 161 16.79 -1.41 -17.21
C TYR A 161 15.57 -1.98 -17.94
N ALA A 162 15.53 -3.29 -18.20
CA ALA A 162 14.39 -3.94 -18.85
C ALA A 162 13.13 -3.93 -17.96
N ASP A 163 13.30 -4.09 -16.64
CA ASP A 163 12.18 -4.02 -15.67
C ASP A 163 11.73 -2.57 -15.39
N ALA A 164 12.43 -1.55 -15.94
CA ALA A 164 12.18 -0.13 -15.69
C ALA A 164 11.83 0.17 -14.21
N PRO A 165 12.69 -0.23 -13.24
CA PRO A 165 12.33 -0.31 -11.83
C PRO A 165 11.95 1.04 -11.19
N LEU A 166 12.21 2.14 -11.88
CA LEU A 166 11.99 3.49 -11.37
C LEU A 166 10.93 4.27 -12.18
N GLY A 167 10.36 3.68 -13.25
CA GLY A 167 9.60 4.45 -14.24
C GLY A 167 10.46 5.42 -15.04
N MET A 168 11.72 5.60 -14.63
CA MET A 168 12.76 6.39 -15.27
C MET A 168 14.12 5.73 -15.02
N SER A 169 15.17 6.12 -15.77
CA SER A 169 16.52 5.58 -15.54
C SER A 169 17.02 5.96 -14.13
N PRO A 170 17.84 5.11 -13.46
CA PRO A 170 18.42 5.42 -12.16
C PRO A 170 19.21 6.74 -12.13
N ARG A 171 19.82 7.10 -13.27
CA ARG A 171 20.54 8.37 -13.43
C ARG A 171 19.59 9.56 -13.34
N ILE A 172 18.49 9.53 -14.08
CA ILE A 172 17.45 10.58 -14.07
C ILE A 172 16.82 10.70 -12.68
N TYR A 173 16.52 9.57 -12.03
CA TYR A 173 16.00 9.58 -10.67
C TYR A 173 16.96 10.27 -9.67
N ARG A 174 18.25 9.92 -9.70
CA ARG A 174 19.27 10.54 -8.84
C ARG A 174 19.43 12.04 -9.09
N GLN A 175 19.16 12.49 -10.31
CA GLN A 175 19.18 13.90 -10.72
C GLN A 175 17.83 14.62 -10.49
N GLY A 176 16.90 14.05 -9.69
CA GLY A 176 15.63 14.67 -9.34
C GLY A 176 14.63 14.81 -10.49
N GLY A 177 14.66 13.86 -11.46
CA GLY A 177 13.77 13.89 -12.63
C GLY A 177 14.26 14.76 -13.78
N ARG A 178 15.52 15.17 -13.76
CA ARG A 178 16.13 15.99 -14.81
C ARG A 178 15.99 15.34 -16.19
N GLY A 179 15.40 16.08 -17.14
CA GLY A 179 15.12 15.60 -18.50
C GLY A 179 13.83 14.77 -18.64
N MET A 180 12.96 14.73 -17.62
CA MET A 180 11.59 14.29 -17.80
C MET A 180 10.79 15.39 -18.49
N GLU A 181 10.08 15.01 -19.53
CA GLU A 181 9.09 15.84 -20.19
C GLU A 181 7.71 15.48 -19.61
N LEU A 182 7.07 16.45 -18.99
CA LEU A 182 5.76 16.29 -18.37
C LEU A 182 4.80 17.34 -18.96
N HIS A 183 3.54 16.97 -19.02
CA HIS A 183 2.46 17.80 -19.53
C HIS A 183 1.57 18.21 -18.37
N MET A 184 1.32 19.50 -18.22
CA MET A 184 0.46 20.07 -17.18
C MET A 184 -0.74 20.73 -17.83
N CYS A 185 -1.91 20.46 -17.31
CA CYS A 185 -3.12 21.23 -17.60
C CYS A 185 -3.90 21.51 -16.31
N THR A 186 -4.79 22.48 -16.38
CA THR A 186 -5.70 22.85 -15.30
C THR A 186 -7.13 22.66 -15.76
N LEU A 187 -8.01 22.24 -14.84
CA LEU A 187 -9.43 22.08 -15.11
C LEU A 187 -10.26 22.61 -13.92
N PRO A 188 -11.37 23.30 -14.19
CA PRO A 188 -12.24 23.78 -13.11
C PRO A 188 -12.91 22.61 -12.39
N SER A 189 -13.09 22.74 -11.08
CA SER A 189 -13.87 21.83 -10.26
C SER A 189 -14.65 22.57 -9.18
N PRO A 190 -15.67 21.94 -8.55
CA PRO A 190 -16.39 22.53 -7.43
C PRO A 190 -15.50 22.84 -6.20
N PHE A 191 -14.25 22.34 -6.19
CA PHE A 191 -13.32 22.45 -5.08
C PHE A 191 -12.12 23.35 -5.37
N GLY A 192 -12.14 24.10 -6.44
CA GLY A 192 -11.04 24.92 -6.96
C GLY A 192 -10.48 24.37 -8.26
N LEU A 193 -9.38 24.96 -8.70
CA LEU A 193 -8.72 24.56 -9.94
C LEU A 193 -7.96 23.24 -9.76
N LEU A 194 -8.27 22.22 -10.54
CA LEU A 194 -7.49 20.97 -10.58
C LEU A 194 -6.19 21.21 -11.32
N VAL A 195 -5.09 20.78 -10.74
CA VAL A 195 -3.77 20.73 -11.38
C VAL A 195 -3.49 19.28 -11.74
N ILE A 196 -3.35 18.99 -13.01
CA ILE A 196 -3.14 17.62 -13.51
C ILE A 196 -1.83 17.58 -14.27
N VAL A 197 -0.93 16.66 -13.87
CA VAL A 197 0.35 16.45 -14.53
C VAL A 197 0.44 15.02 -15.02
N THR A 198 0.79 14.85 -16.29
CA THR A 198 0.93 13.55 -16.96
C THR A 198 2.32 13.40 -17.58
N SER A 199 2.75 12.16 -17.72
CA SER A 199 3.85 11.73 -18.58
C SER A 199 3.32 10.92 -19.76
N ILE A 200 4.20 10.48 -20.64
CA ILE A 200 3.85 9.53 -21.71
C ILE A 200 3.37 8.16 -21.17
N HIS A 201 3.59 7.88 -19.89
CA HIS A 201 3.23 6.61 -19.24
C HIS A 201 1.93 6.69 -18.42
N GLY A 202 1.43 7.88 -18.14
CA GLY A 202 0.20 8.07 -17.36
C GLY A 202 0.19 9.28 -16.45
N LEU A 203 -0.74 9.26 -15.51
CA LEU A 203 -0.97 10.31 -14.55
C LEU A 203 0.11 10.34 -13.47
N CYS A 204 0.78 11.48 -13.33
CA CYS A 204 1.85 11.71 -12.35
C CYS A 204 1.36 12.44 -11.10
N PHE A 205 0.42 13.38 -11.28
CA PHE A 205 -0.04 14.25 -10.20
C PHE A 205 -1.46 14.76 -10.43
N VAL A 206 -2.23 14.84 -9.34
CA VAL A 206 -3.49 15.59 -9.26
C VAL A 206 -3.50 16.35 -7.94
N GLY A 207 -3.67 17.65 -8.04
CA GLY A 207 -3.77 18.54 -6.89
C GLY A 207 -4.82 19.61 -7.10
N PHE A 208 -4.85 20.57 -6.17
CA PHE A 208 -5.76 21.71 -6.23
C PHE A 208 -4.97 23.00 -6.10
N ALA A 209 -5.35 24.00 -6.86
CA ALA A 209 -4.81 25.34 -6.82
C ALA A 209 -5.94 26.38 -6.67
N GLU A 210 -5.57 27.59 -6.27
CA GLU A 210 -6.51 28.72 -6.21
C GLU A 210 -6.62 29.41 -7.57
N ASP A 211 -5.52 29.48 -8.32
CA ASP A 211 -5.42 30.07 -9.66
C ASP A 211 -4.32 29.41 -10.49
N GLU A 212 -4.16 29.86 -11.75
CA GLU A 212 -3.15 29.32 -12.68
C GLU A 212 -1.70 29.54 -12.20
N SER A 213 -1.43 30.65 -11.54
CA SER A 213 -0.10 30.95 -11.00
C SER A 213 0.26 29.98 -9.86
N ASP A 214 -0.72 29.71 -8.97
CA ASP A 214 -0.57 28.75 -7.90
C ASP A 214 -0.43 27.33 -8.46
N ALA A 215 -1.16 26.99 -9.52
CA ALA A 215 -1.05 25.71 -10.21
C ALA A 215 0.35 25.45 -10.75
N GLN A 216 0.95 26.44 -11.42
CA GLN A 216 2.32 26.35 -11.92
C GLN A 216 3.33 26.21 -10.77
N ARG A 217 3.16 26.98 -9.69
CA ARG A 217 4.01 26.90 -8.49
C ARG A 217 3.95 25.50 -7.86
N ILE A 218 2.75 24.93 -7.74
CA ILE A 218 2.55 23.57 -7.19
C ILE A 218 3.22 22.53 -8.09
N ALA A 219 3.04 22.59 -9.39
CA ALA A 219 3.62 21.65 -10.34
C ALA A 219 5.17 21.72 -10.34
N HIS A 220 5.73 22.92 -10.31
CA HIS A 220 7.18 23.12 -10.20
C HIS A 220 7.75 22.65 -8.86
N ALA A 221 7.02 22.83 -7.75
CA ALA A 221 7.44 22.33 -6.44
C ALA A 221 7.43 20.78 -6.38
N GLU A 222 6.47 20.13 -7.06
CA GLU A 222 6.40 18.67 -7.14
C GLU A 222 7.46 18.07 -8.08
N PHE A 223 7.77 18.77 -9.18
CA PHE A 223 8.71 18.34 -10.22
C PHE A 223 9.80 19.37 -10.51
N PRO A 224 10.70 19.68 -9.55
CA PRO A 224 11.61 20.81 -9.63
C PRO A 224 12.65 20.74 -10.75
N HIS A 225 12.87 19.57 -11.32
CA HIS A 225 13.90 19.35 -12.35
C HIS A 225 13.36 18.76 -13.65
N ALA A 226 12.02 18.65 -13.78
CA ALA A 226 11.37 18.23 -15.00
C ALA A 226 11.11 19.43 -15.93
N GLN A 227 11.06 19.17 -17.23
CA GLN A 227 10.53 20.10 -18.21
C GLN A 227 8.99 20.00 -18.15
N LEU A 228 8.32 21.06 -17.67
CA LEU A 228 6.88 21.14 -17.63
C LEU A 228 6.34 21.91 -18.84
N ASN A 229 5.61 21.20 -19.70
CA ASN A 229 4.88 21.78 -20.81
C ASN A 229 3.45 22.06 -20.36
N VAL A 230 3.01 23.31 -20.51
CA VAL A 230 1.63 23.70 -20.17
C VAL A 230 0.77 23.53 -21.41
N ASP A 231 -0.18 22.58 -21.32
CA ASP A 231 -1.09 22.29 -22.43
C ASP A 231 -2.36 23.15 -22.30
N SER A 232 -2.75 23.79 -23.41
CA SER A 232 -3.98 24.57 -23.50
C SER A 232 -5.25 23.69 -23.59
N GLN A 233 -5.10 22.40 -23.91
CA GLN A 233 -6.18 21.43 -24.01
C GLN A 233 -5.97 20.30 -23.00
N ALA A 234 -7.07 19.90 -22.34
CA ALA A 234 -7.03 18.76 -21.43
C ALA A 234 -6.79 17.45 -22.18
N SER A 235 -5.76 16.70 -21.77
CA SER A 235 -5.52 15.35 -22.27
C SER A 235 -6.72 14.43 -21.93
N GLU A 236 -6.84 13.29 -22.63
CA GLU A 236 -7.85 12.27 -22.31
C GLU A 236 -7.79 11.84 -20.83
N ILE A 237 -6.57 11.68 -20.29
CA ILE A 237 -6.37 11.36 -18.87
C ILE A 237 -6.95 12.45 -17.97
N ALA A 238 -6.72 13.72 -18.30
CA ALA A 238 -7.23 14.85 -17.53
C ALA A 238 -8.76 14.93 -17.54
N GLN A 239 -9.37 14.68 -18.69
CA GLN A 239 -10.84 14.61 -18.82
C GLN A 239 -11.42 13.45 -17.99
N ARG A 240 -10.76 12.29 -17.98
CA ARG A 240 -11.13 11.16 -17.12
C ARG A 240 -10.98 11.47 -15.64
N VAL A 241 -9.94 12.19 -15.23
CA VAL A 241 -9.81 12.68 -13.84
C VAL A 241 -10.97 13.61 -13.47
N GLN A 242 -11.34 14.52 -14.35
CA GLN A 242 -12.48 15.43 -14.12
C GLN A 242 -13.81 14.66 -14.03
N SER A 243 -14.02 13.64 -14.87
CA SER A 243 -15.26 12.83 -14.84
C SER A 243 -15.46 12.07 -13.53
N LEU A 244 -14.40 11.80 -12.75
CA LEU A 244 -14.52 11.20 -11.41
C LEU A 244 -15.37 12.05 -10.45
N LEU A 245 -15.54 13.33 -10.73
CA LEU A 245 -16.39 14.22 -9.94
C LEU A 245 -17.89 14.00 -10.19
N HIS A 246 -18.25 13.59 -11.40
CA HIS A 246 -19.64 13.59 -11.87
C HIS A 246 -20.24 12.19 -12.05
N THR A 247 -19.43 11.19 -12.30
CA THR A 247 -19.89 9.83 -12.58
C THR A 247 -19.33 8.83 -11.57
N HIS A 248 -19.84 7.59 -11.61
CA HIS A 248 -19.27 6.43 -10.90
C HIS A 248 -18.34 5.62 -11.84
N PRO A 249 -17.25 6.20 -12.39
CA PRO A 249 -16.36 5.40 -13.21
C PRO A 249 -15.54 4.48 -12.32
N ASP A 250 -15.24 3.34 -12.88
CA ASP A 250 -14.28 2.43 -12.28
C ASP A 250 -12.92 3.14 -12.20
N HIS A 251 -12.43 3.41 -10.99
CA HIS A 251 -11.11 4.05 -10.75
C HIS A 251 -9.94 3.26 -11.39
N GLY A 252 -10.25 2.05 -11.94
CA GLY A 252 -9.29 1.10 -12.49
C GLY A 252 -8.57 1.53 -13.75
N ASP A 253 -9.19 2.39 -14.54
CA ASP A 253 -8.76 2.63 -15.93
C ASP A 253 -7.81 3.81 -16.16
N ILE A 254 -7.50 4.62 -15.14
CA ILE A 254 -6.53 5.71 -15.30
C ILE A 254 -5.13 5.15 -15.07
N PRO A 255 -4.25 5.13 -16.11
CA PRO A 255 -2.88 4.67 -15.94
C PRO A 255 -2.12 5.64 -15.02
N LEU A 256 -1.45 5.09 -14.02
CA LEU A 256 -0.71 5.87 -13.02
C LEU A 256 0.80 5.74 -13.25
N ASP A 257 1.47 6.87 -13.39
CA ASP A 257 2.94 6.98 -13.39
C ASP A 257 3.42 7.69 -12.13
N ILE A 258 3.16 7.08 -10.98
CA ILE A 258 3.46 7.63 -9.66
C ILE A 258 4.53 6.82 -8.93
N LYS A 259 5.36 7.53 -8.16
CA LYS A 259 6.34 6.88 -7.28
C LYS A 259 5.66 6.40 -6.01
N ALA A 260 5.76 5.11 -5.72
CA ALA A 260 5.16 4.52 -4.52
C ALA A 260 6.06 3.44 -3.92
N THR A 261 6.08 3.38 -2.60
CA THR A 261 6.61 2.20 -1.89
C THR A 261 5.60 1.06 -1.94
N ALA A 262 6.06 -0.17 -1.70
CA ALA A 262 5.16 -1.32 -1.61
C ALA A 262 4.06 -1.11 -0.53
N PHE A 263 4.40 -0.45 0.58
CA PHE A 263 3.44 -0.11 1.63
C PHE A 263 2.40 0.92 1.14
N GLN A 264 2.83 2.01 0.51
CA GLN A 264 1.92 3.02 -0.06
C GLN A 264 0.97 2.41 -1.09
N GLN A 265 1.44 1.51 -1.94
CA GLN A 265 0.60 0.81 -2.93
C GLN A 265 -0.51 0.01 -2.26
N ARG A 266 -0.20 -0.73 -1.18
CA ARG A 266 -1.23 -1.46 -0.41
C ARG A 266 -2.26 -0.52 0.20
N VAL A 267 -1.80 0.57 0.82
CA VAL A 267 -2.68 1.59 1.39
C VAL A 267 -3.57 2.16 0.29
N TRP A 268 -2.99 2.64 -0.81
CA TRP A 268 -3.72 3.30 -1.89
C TRP A 268 -4.69 2.36 -2.60
N HIS A 269 -4.36 1.08 -2.70
CA HIS A 269 -5.31 0.08 -3.18
C HIS A 269 -6.52 -0.04 -2.24
N ALA A 270 -6.29 -0.11 -0.93
CA ALA A 270 -7.37 -0.15 0.05
C ALA A 270 -8.22 1.14 0.03
N LEU A 271 -7.61 2.32 -0.23
CA LEU A 271 -8.34 3.57 -0.37
C LEU A 271 -9.29 3.55 -1.57
N ARG A 272 -8.86 3.01 -2.70
CA ARG A 272 -9.68 2.91 -3.93
C ARG A 272 -10.90 1.99 -3.76
N ALA A 273 -10.84 1.06 -2.81
CA ALA A 273 -11.95 0.18 -2.48
C ALA A 273 -13.02 0.84 -1.58
N ILE A 274 -12.79 2.07 -1.07
CA ILE A 274 -13.79 2.79 -0.27
C ILE A 274 -14.83 3.36 -1.24
N PRO A 275 -16.12 2.98 -1.12
CA PRO A 275 -17.17 3.53 -1.97
C PRO A 275 -17.29 5.05 -1.84
N ARG A 276 -17.81 5.69 -2.89
CA ARG A 276 -18.13 7.12 -2.89
C ARG A 276 -19.18 7.41 -1.82
N GLY A 277 -19.00 8.52 -1.09
CA GLY A 277 -19.87 8.91 0.02
C GLY A 277 -19.59 8.17 1.33
N GLU A 278 -18.77 7.12 1.33
CA GLU A 278 -18.37 6.41 2.53
C GLU A 278 -17.01 6.88 3.04
N THR A 279 -16.79 6.67 4.33
CA THR A 279 -15.49 6.95 4.97
C THR A 279 -14.99 5.75 5.75
N ARG A 280 -13.68 5.67 5.92
CA ARG A 280 -13.01 4.70 6.79
C ARG A 280 -12.03 5.44 7.69
N THR A 281 -11.80 4.92 8.88
CA THR A 281 -10.75 5.46 9.76
C THR A 281 -9.38 4.94 9.33
N TYR A 282 -8.32 5.66 9.72
CA TYR A 282 -6.94 5.18 9.50
C TYR A 282 -6.70 3.80 10.12
N ALA A 283 -7.36 3.50 11.25
CA ALA A 283 -7.29 2.20 11.89
C ALA A 283 -7.94 1.11 11.04
N GLN A 284 -9.13 1.35 10.50
CA GLN A 284 -9.81 0.41 9.60
C GLN A 284 -9.01 0.15 8.32
N ILE A 285 -8.33 1.17 7.75
CA ILE A 285 -7.43 0.95 6.61
C ILE A 285 -6.22 0.12 7.03
N ALA A 286 -5.63 0.39 8.21
CA ALA A 286 -4.53 -0.41 8.73
C ALA A 286 -4.93 -1.88 8.95
N GLU A 287 -6.14 -2.14 9.42
CA GLU A 287 -6.71 -3.48 9.51
C GLU A 287 -6.92 -4.12 8.13
N ALA A 288 -7.51 -3.38 7.18
CA ALA A 288 -7.78 -3.86 5.83
C ALA A 288 -6.50 -4.29 5.08
N ILE A 289 -5.39 -3.57 5.29
CA ILE A 289 -4.09 -3.96 4.75
C ILE A 289 -3.34 -4.95 5.64
N ALA A 290 -4.03 -5.49 6.66
CA ALA A 290 -3.52 -6.47 7.59
C ALA A 290 -2.29 -5.99 8.40
N GLN A 291 -2.22 -4.70 8.70
CA GLN A 291 -1.20 -4.08 9.56
C GLN A 291 -1.83 -3.14 10.61
N PRO A 292 -2.61 -3.65 11.57
CA PRO A 292 -3.41 -2.82 12.49
C PRO A 292 -2.60 -1.85 13.34
N ARG A 293 -1.29 -2.08 13.51
CA ARG A 293 -0.39 -1.16 14.22
C ARG A 293 0.19 -0.06 13.32
N ALA A 294 -0.01 -0.14 12.01
CA ALA A 294 0.57 0.80 11.05
C ALA A 294 -0.27 2.08 10.85
N VAL A 295 -1.13 2.44 11.79
CA VAL A 295 -2.07 3.58 11.66
C VAL A 295 -1.36 4.89 11.30
N ARG A 296 -0.22 5.20 11.95
CA ARG A 296 0.59 6.39 11.61
C ARG A 296 1.20 6.29 10.22
N ALA A 297 1.66 5.10 9.81
CA ALA A 297 2.22 4.89 8.50
C ALA A 297 1.14 4.99 7.40
N VAL A 298 -0.09 4.54 7.67
CA VAL A 298 -1.26 4.73 6.80
C VAL A 298 -1.57 6.22 6.65
N ALA A 299 -1.60 6.98 7.75
CA ALA A 299 -1.81 8.43 7.70
C ALA A 299 -0.72 9.12 6.86
N ASN A 300 0.54 8.71 7.03
CA ASN A 300 1.65 9.22 6.24
C ASN A 300 1.52 8.86 4.74
N ALA A 301 1.08 7.65 4.41
CA ALA A 301 0.81 7.24 3.03
C ALA A 301 -0.33 8.06 2.39
N CYS A 302 -1.37 8.39 3.15
CA CYS A 302 -2.44 9.29 2.72
C CYS A 302 -1.94 10.72 2.48
N ALA A 303 -1.09 11.25 3.35
CA ALA A 303 -0.50 12.59 3.23
C ALA A 303 0.44 12.72 2.00
N HIS A 304 1.09 11.63 1.61
CA HIS A 304 1.99 11.57 0.44
C HIS A 304 1.31 11.06 -0.84
N ASN A 305 -0.01 11.04 -0.88
CA ASN A 305 -0.74 10.72 -2.10
C ASN A 305 -0.56 11.84 -3.14
N PRO A 306 0.07 11.57 -4.31
CA PRO A 306 0.30 12.59 -5.32
C PRO A 306 -0.91 12.81 -6.24
N VAL A 307 -1.90 11.90 -6.24
CA VAL A 307 -3.02 11.93 -7.19
C VAL A 307 -4.36 12.00 -6.44
N ALA A 308 -4.68 13.19 -5.96
CA ALA A 308 -5.95 13.46 -5.27
C ALA A 308 -7.14 13.02 -6.14
N LEU A 309 -8.26 12.67 -5.53
CA LEU A 309 -9.48 12.14 -6.16
C LEU A 309 -9.30 10.74 -6.74
N VAL A 310 -8.30 10.49 -7.57
CA VAL A 310 -8.03 9.18 -8.19
C VAL A 310 -7.67 8.13 -7.12
N ILE A 311 -6.88 8.53 -6.13
CA ILE A 311 -6.70 7.79 -4.88
C ILE A 311 -7.41 8.59 -3.79
N PRO A 312 -8.58 8.13 -3.31
CA PRO A 312 -9.49 8.96 -2.51
C PRO A 312 -9.06 9.03 -1.03
N CYS A 313 -7.88 9.61 -0.76
CA CYS A 313 -7.40 9.77 0.62
C CYS A 313 -8.26 10.73 1.46
N HIS A 314 -9.14 11.54 0.85
CA HIS A 314 -10.16 12.33 1.54
C HIS A 314 -11.22 11.48 2.22
N ARG A 315 -11.47 10.22 1.77
CA ARG A 315 -12.40 9.27 2.40
C ARG A 315 -11.83 8.61 3.67
N VAL A 316 -10.58 8.95 4.06
CA VAL A 316 -10.00 8.44 5.30
C VAL A 316 -10.04 9.51 6.39
N THR A 317 -10.63 9.18 7.55
CA THR A 317 -10.86 10.12 8.65
C THR A 317 -10.18 9.64 9.95
N HIS A 318 -10.01 10.54 10.90
CA HIS A 318 -9.72 10.16 12.28
C HIS A 318 -10.99 9.64 12.98
N GLN A 319 -10.86 8.86 14.04
CA GLN A 319 -11.98 8.51 14.91
C GLN A 319 -12.61 9.77 15.53
N ASP A 320 -11.77 10.75 15.85
CA ASP A 320 -12.20 12.07 16.28
C ASP A 320 -12.33 12.96 15.04
N ALA A 321 -13.56 13.23 14.63
CA ALA A 321 -13.88 14.03 13.44
C ALA A 321 -13.29 15.44 13.45
N GLN A 322 -12.93 15.97 14.65
CA GLN A 322 -12.32 17.30 14.77
C GLN A 322 -10.86 17.33 14.32
N ARG A 323 -10.16 16.19 14.28
CA ARG A 323 -8.79 16.07 13.81
C ARG A 323 -8.74 15.64 12.33
N SER A 324 -8.88 16.58 11.43
CA SER A 324 -8.86 16.30 9.99
C SER A 324 -7.58 16.83 9.36
N GLY A 325 -6.61 15.95 9.09
CA GLY A 325 -5.48 16.25 8.22
C GLY A 325 -5.84 15.98 6.75
N TYR A 326 -5.49 16.90 5.86
CA TYR A 326 -5.56 16.70 4.42
C TYR A 326 -4.54 17.61 3.73
N ARG A 327 -3.78 17.08 2.75
CA ARG A 327 -2.75 17.85 2.03
C ARG A 327 -3.29 19.15 1.43
N TRP A 328 -4.53 19.12 0.97
CA TRP A 328 -5.19 20.21 0.22
C TRP A 328 -6.17 21.04 1.05
N SER A 329 -6.04 21.08 2.33
CA SER A 329 -6.84 21.72 3.37
C SER A 329 -8.01 20.89 3.92
N PRO A 330 -8.26 21.00 5.24
CA PRO A 330 -9.41 20.34 5.87
C PRO A 330 -10.78 20.80 5.35
N SER A 331 -10.91 22.07 4.93
CA SER A 331 -12.14 22.61 4.35
C SER A 331 -12.47 21.94 3.01
N ARG A 332 -11.46 21.79 2.13
CA ARG A 332 -11.63 21.12 0.84
C ARG A 332 -11.99 19.64 1.01
N LYS A 333 -11.40 18.95 1.99
CA LYS A 333 -11.78 17.58 2.33
C LYS A 333 -13.26 17.47 2.70
N ARG A 334 -13.75 18.36 3.57
CA ARG A 334 -15.18 18.38 3.95
C ARG A 334 -16.09 18.65 2.76
N ALA A 335 -15.71 19.59 1.90
CA ALA A 335 -16.47 19.91 0.70
C ALA A 335 -16.56 18.72 -0.26
N ILE A 336 -15.46 18.00 -0.49
CA ILE A 336 -15.43 16.79 -1.34
C ILE A 336 -16.34 15.71 -0.75
N LEU A 337 -16.24 15.44 0.57
CA LEU A 337 -17.07 14.43 1.23
C LEU A 337 -18.56 14.76 1.20
N ALA A 338 -18.93 16.03 1.44
CA ALA A 338 -20.32 16.47 1.35
C ALA A 338 -20.86 16.29 -0.07
N TYR A 339 -20.08 16.73 -1.07
CA TYR A 339 -20.44 16.54 -2.48
C TYR A 339 -20.62 15.07 -2.86
N GLU A 340 -19.75 14.19 -2.39
CA GLU A 340 -19.86 12.75 -2.64
C GLU A 340 -21.11 12.15 -1.99
N GLN A 341 -21.46 12.57 -0.78
CA GLN A 341 -22.66 12.10 -0.06
C GLN A 341 -23.95 12.53 -0.76
N GLU A 342 -24.04 13.79 -1.20
CA GLU A 342 -25.19 14.30 -1.94
C GLU A 342 -25.43 13.53 -3.26
N HIS A 343 -24.35 13.22 -3.99
CA HIS A 343 -24.42 12.57 -5.29
C HIS A 343 -24.39 11.03 -5.23
N ALA A 344 -24.12 10.44 -4.06
CA ALA A 344 -24.24 8.99 -3.89
C ALA A 344 -25.72 8.54 -3.80
N GLN A 345 -26.61 9.43 -3.34
CA GLN A 345 -28.05 9.15 -3.17
C GLN A 345 -28.85 9.23 -4.49
N THR A 346 -28.33 9.96 -5.47
CA THR A 346 -29.04 10.17 -6.76
C THR A 346 -28.77 9.08 -7.81
N GLY A 347 -27.83 8.17 -7.58
CA GLY A 347 -27.48 7.09 -8.51
C GLY A 347 -28.22 5.77 -8.32
N GLY A 348 -29.21 5.69 -7.41
CA GLY A 348 -29.98 4.49 -7.08
C GLY A 348 -31.36 4.39 -7.72
N GLU A 349 -31.77 5.36 -8.52
CA GLU A 349 -33.06 5.36 -9.21
C GLU A 349 -32.83 5.49 -10.73
N SER A 350 -32.38 4.44 -11.38
CA SER A 350 -32.48 4.30 -12.84
C SER A 350 -32.42 2.82 -13.22
#